data_ef5844c1789508b522a34e0921998b7e
#
_entry.id   ef5844c1789508b522a34e0921998b7e
#
_cell.length_a   1.000
_cell.length_b   1.000
_cell.length_c   1.000
_cell.angle_alpha   90.00
_cell.angle_beta   90.00
_cell.angle_gamma   90.00
#
_symmetry.space_group_name_H-M   'P 1'
#
loop_
_entity.id
_entity.type
_entity.pdbx_description
1 polymer ?
#
loop_
_entity_poly.entity_id
_entity_poly.type
_entity_poly.pdbx_seq_one_letter_code
_entity_poly.pdbx_strand_id
1 'polypeptide(L)'
;EVSMIYAKSGESHPNTSDEIFEQMLNRIIQLRLEPGQLISENQMSAEYGVSRSVIRTVFTRLKQLGFIEIYPQRGTYVSLMDLSHIADLLTLRTAVEKEVLYEIFTELGEAERSQMLKRLEANLKEQEKYRDEADYFGRFPELDAEFHKIMIDSV
;
A
#
# COMPACT_ATOMS: atom_id res chain seq x y z
N GLU A 1 2.73 8.91 7.24
CA GLU A 1 2.42 7.63 7.95
C GLU A 1 2.22 6.42 7.00
N VAL A 2 1.96 6.63 5.73
CA VAL A 2 1.79 5.55 4.74
C VAL A 2 3.12 4.90 4.32
N SER A 3 4.26 5.56 4.58
CA SER A 3 5.61 5.13 4.16
C SER A 3 6.21 3.96 4.96
N MET A 4 5.54 3.46 6.00
CA MET A 4 6.06 2.37 6.85
C MET A 4 5.58 0.96 6.46
N ILE A 5 4.78 0.82 5.40
CA ILE A 5 4.05 -0.42 5.11
C ILE A 5 4.89 -1.46 4.33
N TYR A 6 6.05 -1.10 3.79
CA TYR A 6 6.79 -1.94 2.83
C TYR A 6 8.18 -2.40 3.28
N ALA A 7 8.38 -2.91 4.49
CA ALA A 7 9.70 -3.41 4.88
C ALA A 7 9.69 -4.83 5.44
N LYS A 8 10.43 -5.69 4.75
CA LYS A 8 11.03 -6.99 5.12
C LYS A 8 10.22 -8.27 4.96
N SER A 9 10.50 -8.97 3.87
CA SER A 9 10.40 -10.43 3.75
C SER A 9 11.60 -11.10 4.44
N GLY A 10 11.37 -11.62 5.63
CA GLY A 10 12.24 -12.55 6.32
C GLY A 10 11.36 -13.59 7.00
N GLU A 11 11.55 -14.87 6.72
CA GLU A 11 10.81 -15.98 7.31
C GLU A 11 11.07 -16.09 8.81
N SER A 12 10.41 -15.24 9.60
CA SER A 12 10.16 -15.46 11.02
C SER A 12 8.64 -15.56 11.17
N HIS A 13 8.16 -16.61 11.84
CA HIS A 13 6.74 -16.69 12.18
C HIS A 13 6.37 -15.43 12.98
N PRO A 14 5.39 -14.63 12.50
CA PRO A 14 5.02 -13.39 13.16
C PRO A 14 4.45 -13.73 14.53
N ASN A 15 5.05 -13.19 15.59
CA ASN A 15 4.62 -13.44 16.96
C ASN A 15 3.72 -12.31 17.51
N THR A 16 3.62 -11.19 16.83
CA THR A 16 2.84 -10.04 17.28
C THR A 16 1.63 -9.79 16.40
N SER A 17 0.58 -9.19 16.96
CA SER A 17 -0.61 -8.80 16.18
C SER A 17 -0.29 -7.78 15.09
N ASP A 18 0.75 -6.95 15.28
CA ASP A 18 1.17 -5.95 14.30
C ASP A 18 1.84 -6.60 13.08
N GLU A 19 2.75 -7.55 13.30
CA GLU A 19 3.39 -8.29 12.22
C GLU A 19 2.38 -9.11 11.41
N ILE A 20 1.41 -9.74 12.07
CA ILE A 20 0.34 -10.50 11.38
C ILE A 20 -0.56 -9.55 10.59
N PHE A 21 -0.89 -8.38 11.14
CA PHE A 21 -1.66 -7.37 10.45
C PHE A 21 -0.97 -6.93 9.16
N GLU A 22 0.32 -6.57 9.22
CA GLU A 22 1.10 -6.17 8.05
C GLU A 22 1.19 -7.29 6.99
N GLN A 23 1.41 -8.54 7.43
CA GLN A 23 1.45 -9.68 6.51
C GLN A 23 0.09 -9.93 5.85
N MET A 24 -1.01 -9.89 6.59
CA MET A 24 -2.34 -10.06 6.03
C MET A 24 -2.70 -8.92 5.08
N LEU A 25 -2.39 -7.67 5.46
CA LEU A 25 -2.58 -6.50 4.62
C LEU A 25 -1.82 -6.65 3.29
N ASN A 26 -0.55 -7.02 3.35
CA ASN A 26 0.26 -7.27 2.16
C ASN A 26 -0.31 -8.38 1.28
N ARG A 27 -0.83 -9.47 1.87
CA ARG A 27 -1.47 -10.56 1.11
C ARG A 27 -2.74 -10.09 0.40
N ILE A 28 -3.51 -9.18 1.00
CA ILE A 28 -4.70 -8.58 0.36
C ILE A 28 -4.26 -7.66 -0.78
N ILE A 29 -3.30 -6.77 -0.53
CA ILE A 29 -2.79 -5.84 -1.55
C ILE A 29 -2.19 -6.59 -2.74
N GLN A 30 -1.46 -7.69 -2.48
CA GLN A 30 -0.86 -8.54 -3.50
C GLN A 30 -1.85 -9.55 -4.12
N LEU A 31 -3.15 -9.45 -3.82
CA LEU A 31 -4.20 -10.36 -4.29
C LEU A 31 -3.96 -11.84 -3.97
N ARG A 32 -3.10 -12.15 -2.97
CA ARG A 32 -2.92 -13.51 -2.45
C ARG A 32 -4.08 -13.93 -1.54
N LEU A 33 -4.80 -12.96 -1.00
CA LEU A 33 -6.15 -13.08 -0.45
C LEU A 33 -7.05 -12.29 -1.39
N GLU A 34 -7.82 -12.98 -2.20
CA GLU A 34 -8.57 -12.38 -3.30
C GLU A 34 -9.78 -11.57 -2.81
N PRO A 35 -10.18 -10.48 -3.49
CA PRO A 35 -11.42 -9.78 -3.20
C PRO A 35 -12.62 -10.73 -3.21
N GLY A 36 -13.45 -10.67 -2.16
CA GLY A 36 -14.58 -11.58 -1.96
C GLY A 36 -14.24 -12.95 -1.38
N GLN A 37 -12.96 -13.26 -1.15
CA GLN A 37 -12.53 -14.51 -0.54
C GLN A 37 -13.02 -14.61 0.90
N LEU A 38 -13.60 -15.77 1.25
CA LEU A 38 -13.95 -16.11 2.63
C LEU A 38 -12.67 -16.44 3.43
N ILE A 39 -12.51 -15.78 4.57
CA ILE A 39 -11.44 -16.03 5.53
C ILE A 39 -12.04 -16.31 6.91
N SER A 40 -11.36 -17.09 7.74
CA SER A 40 -11.87 -17.37 9.09
C SER A 40 -10.80 -17.21 10.16
N GLU A 41 -11.24 -16.80 11.38
CA GLU A 41 -10.35 -16.72 12.54
C GLU A 41 -9.64 -18.06 12.80
N ASN A 42 -10.33 -19.19 12.63
CA ASN A 42 -9.76 -20.50 12.86
C ASN A 42 -8.67 -20.85 11.84
N GLN A 43 -8.92 -20.59 10.56
CA GLN A 43 -7.96 -20.83 9.49
C GLN A 43 -6.71 -19.97 9.68
N MET A 44 -6.87 -18.67 9.88
CA MET A 44 -5.74 -17.77 10.07
C MET A 44 -4.98 -18.05 11.37
N SER A 45 -5.68 -18.41 12.47
CA SER A 45 -5.07 -18.83 13.73
C SER A 45 -4.17 -20.06 13.53
N ALA A 46 -4.60 -21.05 12.77
CA ALA A 46 -3.81 -22.23 12.45
C ALA A 46 -2.61 -21.91 11.54
N GLU A 47 -2.83 -21.06 10.52
CA GLU A 47 -1.82 -20.67 9.54
C GLU A 47 -0.68 -19.86 10.19
N TYR A 48 -1.02 -18.88 11.04
CA TYR A 48 -0.04 -18.03 11.72
C TYR A 48 0.49 -18.60 13.04
N GLY A 49 -0.06 -19.72 13.52
CA GLY A 49 0.37 -20.36 14.77
C GLY A 49 0.05 -19.53 16.04
N VAL A 50 -1.00 -18.70 16.01
CA VAL A 50 -1.39 -17.81 17.10
C VAL A 50 -2.81 -18.07 17.58
N SER A 51 -3.19 -17.48 18.73
CA SER A 51 -4.54 -17.63 19.24
C SER A 51 -5.58 -16.89 18.39
N ARG A 52 -6.82 -17.37 18.42
CA ARG A 52 -7.96 -16.71 17.75
C ARG A 52 -8.18 -15.27 18.22
N SER A 53 -7.86 -14.95 19.48
CA SER A 53 -7.98 -13.59 19.99
C SER A 53 -7.03 -12.62 19.30
N VAL A 54 -5.81 -13.06 18.98
CA VAL A 54 -4.85 -12.26 18.20
C VAL A 54 -5.39 -12.01 16.78
N ILE A 55 -5.87 -13.06 16.09
CA ILE A 55 -6.46 -12.91 14.75
C ILE A 55 -7.69 -11.98 14.78
N ARG A 56 -8.52 -12.07 15.81
CA ARG A 56 -9.68 -11.18 15.96
C ARG A 56 -9.28 -9.71 16.09
N THR A 57 -8.19 -9.42 16.79
CA THR A 57 -7.62 -8.06 16.87
C THR A 57 -7.17 -7.59 15.48
N VAL A 58 -6.47 -8.44 14.73
CA VAL A 58 -6.06 -8.16 13.33
C VAL A 58 -7.26 -7.92 12.43
N PHE A 59 -8.27 -8.79 12.50
CA PHE A 59 -9.51 -8.64 11.72
C PHE A 59 -10.25 -7.35 12.05
N THR A 60 -10.28 -6.96 13.32
CA THR A 60 -10.89 -5.68 13.73
C THR A 60 -10.20 -4.50 13.06
N ARG A 61 -8.87 -4.49 13.02
CA ARG A 61 -8.08 -3.43 12.35
C ARG A 61 -8.29 -3.42 10.84
N LEU A 62 -8.21 -4.60 10.20
CA LEU A 62 -8.45 -4.72 8.75
C LEU A 62 -9.86 -4.25 8.37
N LYS A 63 -10.88 -4.57 9.19
CA LYS A 63 -12.24 -4.08 9.01
C LYS A 63 -12.34 -2.57 9.15
N GLN A 64 -11.69 -1.97 10.15
CA GLN A 64 -11.69 -0.51 10.36
C GLN A 64 -11.09 0.22 9.15
N LEU A 65 -10.13 -0.39 8.48
CA LEU A 65 -9.49 0.13 7.27
C LEU A 65 -10.23 -0.25 5.97
N GLY A 66 -11.32 -1.02 6.07
CA GLY A 66 -12.12 -1.41 4.91
C GLY A 66 -11.55 -2.56 4.07
N PHE A 67 -10.52 -3.26 4.53
CA PHE A 67 -9.92 -4.39 3.79
C PHE A 67 -10.70 -5.70 3.93
N ILE A 68 -11.51 -5.86 4.96
CA ILE A 68 -12.39 -7.00 5.15
C ILE A 68 -13.77 -6.56 5.65
N GLU A 69 -14.76 -7.39 5.37
CA GLU A 69 -16.12 -7.25 5.86
C GLU A 69 -16.51 -8.45 6.72
N ILE A 70 -17.08 -8.18 7.89
CA ILE A 70 -17.56 -9.22 8.82
C ILE A 70 -19.09 -9.25 8.78
N TYR A 71 -19.63 -10.33 8.24
CA TYR A 71 -21.07 -10.57 8.20
C TYR A 71 -21.46 -11.51 9.34
N PRO A 72 -22.29 -11.07 10.31
CA PRO A 72 -22.74 -11.93 11.41
C PRO A 72 -23.34 -13.23 10.88
N GLN A 73 -22.89 -14.36 11.44
CA GLN A 73 -23.30 -15.72 11.08
C GLN A 73 -23.01 -16.16 9.63
N ARG A 74 -22.43 -15.29 8.79
CA ARG A 74 -22.14 -15.58 7.38
C ARG A 74 -20.66 -15.68 7.08
N GLY A 75 -19.80 -15.11 7.94
CA GLY A 75 -18.35 -15.19 7.80
C GLY A 75 -17.68 -13.83 7.62
N THR A 76 -16.37 -13.89 7.43
CA THR A 76 -15.52 -12.73 7.14
C THR A 76 -14.99 -12.85 5.72
N TYR A 77 -15.10 -11.79 4.96
CA TYR A 77 -14.68 -11.77 3.55
C TYR A 77 -13.70 -10.63 3.32
N VAL A 78 -12.75 -10.86 2.43
CA VAL A 78 -11.92 -9.78 1.87
C VAL A 78 -12.84 -8.82 1.10
N SER A 79 -12.72 -7.52 1.34
CA SER A 79 -13.56 -6.51 0.70
C SER A 79 -13.42 -6.53 -0.82
N LEU A 80 -14.52 -6.28 -1.51
CA LEU A 80 -14.47 -6.04 -2.95
C LEU A 80 -13.84 -4.68 -3.24
N MET A 81 -13.12 -4.57 -4.34
CA MET A 81 -12.60 -3.27 -4.79
C MET A 81 -13.74 -2.42 -5.35
N ASP A 82 -13.86 -1.21 -4.81
CA ASP A 82 -14.78 -0.20 -5.36
C ASP A 82 -14.06 0.61 -6.44
N LEU A 83 -14.34 0.29 -7.70
CA LEU A 83 -13.74 0.97 -8.86
C LEU A 83 -14.14 2.44 -8.95
N SER A 84 -15.32 2.81 -8.46
CA SER A 84 -15.76 4.22 -8.42
C SER A 84 -14.93 5.01 -7.41
N HIS A 85 -14.66 4.45 -6.24
CA HIS A 85 -13.78 5.06 -5.25
C HIS A 85 -12.34 5.22 -5.77
N ILE A 86 -11.83 4.22 -6.50
CA ILE A 86 -10.50 4.32 -7.15
C ILE A 86 -10.49 5.46 -8.17
N ALA A 87 -11.52 5.62 -8.98
CA ALA A 87 -11.63 6.72 -9.94
C ALA A 87 -11.65 8.10 -9.26
N ASP A 88 -12.37 8.22 -8.14
CA ASP A 88 -12.41 9.45 -7.33
C ASP A 88 -11.03 9.79 -6.75
N LEU A 89 -10.31 8.79 -6.20
CA LEU A 89 -8.95 8.97 -5.69
C LEU A 89 -7.97 9.38 -6.78
N LEU A 90 -8.05 8.80 -7.98
CA LEU A 90 -7.23 9.20 -9.13
C LEU A 90 -7.54 10.63 -9.59
N THR A 91 -8.80 11.04 -9.53
CA THR A 91 -9.21 12.42 -9.83
C THR A 91 -8.60 13.39 -8.82
N LEU A 92 -8.70 13.08 -7.52
CA LEU A 92 -8.09 13.89 -6.47
C LEU A 92 -6.56 13.97 -6.62
N ARG A 93 -5.89 12.82 -6.82
CA ARG A 93 -4.44 12.78 -7.08
C ARG A 93 -4.05 13.66 -8.26
N THR A 94 -4.77 13.55 -9.39
CA THR A 94 -4.52 14.35 -10.57
C THR A 94 -4.69 15.85 -10.30
N ALA A 95 -5.68 16.25 -9.50
CA ALA A 95 -5.89 17.65 -9.13
C ALA A 95 -4.74 18.20 -8.28
N VAL A 96 -4.30 17.44 -7.27
CA VAL A 96 -3.18 17.82 -6.40
C VAL A 96 -1.86 17.87 -7.20
N GLU A 97 -1.58 16.87 -8.01
CA GLU A 97 -0.33 16.83 -8.78
C GLU A 97 -0.25 17.96 -9.83
N LYS A 98 -1.39 18.37 -10.42
CA LYS A 98 -1.43 19.53 -11.29
C LYS A 98 -1.06 20.83 -10.57
N GLU A 99 -1.56 21.02 -9.36
CA GLU A 99 -1.24 22.20 -8.56
C GLU A 99 0.24 22.19 -8.15
N VAL A 100 0.73 21.07 -7.67
CA VAL A 100 2.16 20.87 -7.35
C VAL A 100 3.05 21.19 -8.56
N LEU A 101 2.71 20.71 -9.76
CA LEU A 101 3.45 21.05 -10.97
C LEU A 101 3.38 22.56 -11.28
N TYR A 102 2.23 23.19 -11.11
CA TYR A 102 2.10 24.62 -11.30
C TYR A 102 3.04 25.39 -10.36
N GLU A 103 3.06 25.07 -9.06
CA GLU A 103 3.94 25.69 -8.07
C GLU A 103 5.42 25.44 -8.39
N ILE A 104 5.81 24.22 -8.80
CA ILE A 104 7.17 23.89 -9.22
C ILE A 104 7.64 24.80 -10.36
N PHE A 105 6.77 25.10 -11.32
CA PHE A 105 7.14 25.93 -12.48
C PHE A 105 7.08 27.43 -12.20
N THR A 106 6.26 27.89 -11.27
CA THR A 106 6.03 29.31 -11.00
C THR A 106 6.80 29.83 -9.78
N GLU A 107 6.98 29.02 -8.75
CA GLU A 107 7.48 29.47 -7.46
C GLU A 107 8.83 28.86 -7.07
N LEU A 108 9.14 27.64 -7.55
CA LEU A 108 10.37 26.96 -7.17
C LEU A 108 11.61 27.61 -7.82
N GLY A 109 12.63 27.91 -7.01
CA GLY A 109 13.91 28.45 -7.46
C GLY A 109 14.68 27.47 -8.37
N GLU A 110 15.58 28.00 -9.22
CA GLU A 110 16.33 27.19 -10.18
C GLU A 110 17.20 26.12 -9.49
N ALA A 111 17.82 26.46 -8.35
CA ALA A 111 18.64 25.53 -7.59
C ALA A 111 17.82 24.37 -6.99
N GLU A 112 16.66 24.67 -6.41
CA GLU A 112 15.75 23.71 -5.81
C GLU A 112 15.14 22.80 -6.89
N ARG A 113 14.73 23.37 -8.02
CA ARG A 113 14.25 22.62 -9.19
C ARG A 113 15.32 21.68 -9.73
N SER A 114 16.57 22.14 -9.83
CA SER A 114 17.69 21.29 -10.26
C SER A 114 17.95 20.13 -9.30
N GLN A 115 17.82 20.37 -7.99
CA GLN A 115 17.97 19.31 -6.98
C GLN A 115 16.83 18.29 -7.05
N MET A 116 15.59 18.75 -7.19
CA MET A 116 14.41 17.91 -7.39
C MET A 116 14.56 17.02 -8.62
N LEU A 117 14.94 17.61 -9.77
CA LEU A 117 15.14 16.87 -11.02
C LEU A 117 16.18 15.76 -10.88
N LYS A 118 17.30 16.00 -10.20
CA LYS A 118 18.32 14.96 -9.94
C LYS A 118 17.75 13.79 -9.13
N ARG A 119 16.88 14.08 -8.14
CA ARG A 119 16.24 13.03 -7.35
C ARG A 119 15.24 12.22 -8.18
N LEU A 120 14.44 12.90 -9.02
CA LEU A 120 13.51 12.24 -9.94
C LEU A 120 14.23 11.37 -10.96
N GLU A 121 15.32 11.85 -11.57
CA GLU A 121 16.15 11.07 -12.50
C GLU A 121 16.75 9.84 -11.83
N ALA A 122 17.25 9.96 -10.60
CA ALA A 122 17.78 8.84 -9.85
C ALA A 122 16.69 7.79 -9.55
N ASN A 123 15.51 8.25 -9.14
CA ASN A 123 14.37 7.37 -8.88
C ASN A 123 13.90 6.65 -10.17
N LEU A 124 13.76 7.35 -11.30
CA LEU A 124 13.40 6.75 -12.59
C LEU A 124 14.41 5.68 -13.03
N LYS A 125 15.69 5.92 -12.79
CA LYS A 125 16.76 4.96 -13.10
C LYS A 125 16.63 3.66 -12.27
N GLU A 126 16.15 3.78 -11.03
CA GLU A 126 15.84 2.62 -10.20
C GLU A 126 14.58 1.92 -10.70
N GLN A 127 13.51 2.66 -11.04
CA GLN A 127 12.28 2.09 -11.58
C GLN A 127 12.52 1.31 -12.89
N GLU A 128 13.44 1.78 -13.74
CA GLU A 128 13.75 1.14 -15.03
C GLU A 128 14.25 -0.30 -14.87
N LYS A 129 14.85 -0.65 -13.73
CA LYS A 129 15.29 -2.02 -13.44
C LYS A 129 14.14 -3.02 -13.31
N TYR A 130 12.93 -2.54 -13.04
CA TYR A 130 11.72 -3.34 -12.81
C TYR A 130 10.75 -3.31 -14.00
N ARG A 131 11.13 -2.68 -15.13
CA ARG A 131 10.27 -2.52 -16.32
C ARG A 131 9.70 -3.83 -16.86
N ASP A 132 10.52 -4.87 -16.85
CA ASP A 132 10.19 -6.16 -17.47
C ASP A 132 9.81 -7.23 -16.41
N GLU A 133 9.66 -6.84 -15.15
CA GLU A 133 9.21 -7.75 -14.11
C GLU A 133 7.70 -8.01 -14.24
N ALA A 134 7.34 -9.31 -14.27
CA ALA A 134 5.93 -9.72 -14.34
C ALA A 134 5.15 -9.39 -13.05
N ASP A 135 5.87 -9.20 -11.93
CA ASP A 135 5.32 -8.94 -10.60
C ASP A 135 5.33 -7.44 -10.31
N TYR A 136 4.17 -6.79 -10.49
CA TYR A 136 3.94 -5.39 -10.11
C TYR A 136 4.04 -5.15 -8.58
N PHE A 137 4.19 -6.22 -7.79
CA PHE A 137 4.16 -6.20 -6.32
C PHE A 137 5.55 -6.10 -5.65
N GLY A 138 6.60 -5.91 -6.42
CA GLY A 138 7.97 -5.78 -5.92
C GLY A 138 8.29 -4.37 -5.40
N ARG A 139 9.49 -3.93 -5.67
CA ARG A 139 10.02 -2.60 -5.30
C ARG A 139 9.40 -1.45 -6.10
N PHE A 140 8.80 -1.73 -7.28
CA PHE A 140 8.29 -0.71 -8.19
C PHE A 140 7.21 0.20 -7.56
N PRO A 141 6.16 -0.30 -6.85
CA PRO A 141 5.16 0.56 -6.23
C PRO A 141 5.73 1.52 -5.19
N GLU A 142 6.78 1.12 -4.46
CA GLU A 142 7.46 1.99 -3.51
C GLU A 142 8.19 3.14 -4.22
N LEU A 143 8.89 2.81 -5.33
CA LEU A 143 9.60 3.78 -6.15
C LEU A 143 8.62 4.75 -6.85
N ASP A 144 7.48 4.26 -7.33
CA ASP A 144 6.43 5.10 -7.91
C ASP A 144 5.87 6.08 -6.87
N ALA A 145 5.56 5.61 -5.67
CA ALA A 145 5.10 6.46 -4.57
C ALA A 145 6.17 7.50 -4.17
N GLU A 146 7.44 7.11 -4.14
CA GLU A 146 8.56 8.01 -3.86
C GLU A 146 8.72 9.07 -4.96
N PHE A 147 8.54 8.70 -6.24
CA PHE A 147 8.58 9.64 -7.36
C PHE A 147 7.59 10.78 -7.18
N HIS A 148 6.32 10.48 -6.91
CA HIS A 148 5.29 11.48 -6.66
C HIS A 148 5.56 12.30 -5.39
N LYS A 149 6.05 11.64 -4.34
CA LYS A 149 6.41 12.31 -3.08
C LYS A 149 7.55 13.33 -3.27
N ILE A 150 8.55 13.04 -4.11
CA ILE A 150 9.64 13.98 -4.41
C ILE A 150 9.09 15.32 -4.96
N MET A 151 8.09 15.27 -5.82
CA MET A 151 7.45 16.46 -6.37
C MET A 151 6.65 17.21 -5.30
N ILE A 152 5.81 16.51 -4.53
CA ILE A 152 4.99 17.09 -3.48
C ILE A 152 5.84 17.75 -2.39
N ASP A 153 6.93 17.11 -1.96
CA ASP A 153 7.81 17.62 -0.91
C ASP A 153 8.68 18.81 -1.38
N SER A 154 8.65 19.18 -2.66
CA SER A 154 9.49 20.24 -3.21
C SER A 154 8.83 21.64 -3.17
N VAL A 155 7.53 21.68 -2.87
CA VAL A 155 6.71 22.91 -2.80
C VAL A 155 6.13 23.13 -1.43
#